data_16ce3ded32e5df1579a3eb0b034bcedd
#
_entry.id   16ce3ded32e5df1579a3eb0b034bcedd
#
_cell.length_a   1.000
_cell.length_b   1.000
_cell.length_c   1.000
_cell.angle_alpha   90.00
_cell.angle_beta   90.00
_cell.angle_gamma   90.00
#
_symmetry.space_group_name_H-M   'P 1'
#
loop_
_entity.id
_entity.type
_entity.pdbx_description
1 polymer ?
#
loop_
_entity_poly.entity_id
_entity_poly.type
_entity_poly.pdbx_seq_one_letter_code
_entity_poly.pdbx_strand_id
1 'polypeptide(L)' 'MIFIDMKLISTISNIVTEAKELYELACDKGVPEKELERLEKNYYESLKLLRIYENLGKTPKKLTD' A
#
# COMPACT_ATOMS: atom_id res chain seq x y z
N MET A 1 -6.63 -14.52 -17.59
CA MET A 1 -7.55 -13.59 -16.93
C MET A 1 -7.15 -13.33 -15.50
N ILE A 2 -7.16 -12.08 -15.10
CA ILE A 2 -6.78 -11.72 -13.74
C ILE A 2 -8.02 -11.58 -12.88
N PHE A 3 -7.99 -12.25 -11.77
CA PHE A 3 -9.10 -12.19 -10.85
C PHE A 3 -8.68 -11.49 -9.58
N ILE A 4 -9.25 -10.33 -9.34
CA ILE A 4 -8.94 -9.55 -8.14
C ILE A 4 -10.00 -9.80 -7.09
N ASP A 5 -9.58 -10.37 -5.99
CA ASP A 5 -10.46 -10.69 -4.89
C ASP A 5 -10.53 -9.52 -3.91
N MET A 6 -11.71 -9.23 -3.41
CA MET A 6 -11.87 -8.19 -2.41
C MET A 6 -11.02 -8.47 -1.17
N LYS A 7 -10.83 -9.73 -0.86
CA LYS A 7 -9.98 -10.10 0.25
C LYS A 7 -8.56 -9.66 0.04
N LEU A 8 -8.08 -9.78 -1.19
CA LEU A 8 -6.72 -9.38 -1.50
C LEU A 8 -6.55 -7.89 -1.32
N ILE A 9 -7.52 -7.11 -1.79
CA ILE A 9 -7.47 -5.66 -1.65
C ILE A 9 -7.52 -5.27 -0.18
N SER A 10 -8.35 -5.94 0.59
CA SER A 10 -8.43 -5.67 2.02
C SER A 10 -7.12 -5.98 2.72
N THR A 11 -6.49 -7.08 2.35
CA THR A 11 -5.20 -7.46 2.92
C THR A 11 -4.14 -6.42 2.61
N ILE A 12 -4.10 -5.95 1.37
CA ILE A 12 -3.12 -4.95 0.97
C ILE A 12 -3.39 -3.63 1.70
N SER A 13 -4.65 -3.29 1.87
CA SER A 13 -5.02 -2.09 2.60
C SER A 13 -4.54 -2.15 4.04
N ASN A 14 -4.65 -3.32 4.67
CA ASN A 14 -4.16 -3.51 6.02
C ASN A 14 -2.65 -3.35 6.08
N ILE A 15 -1.94 -3.86 5.07
CA ILE A 15 -0.50 -3.73 5.01
C ILE A 15 -0.11 -2.25 4.92
N VAL A 16 -0.83 -1.48 4.12
CA VAL A 16 -0.57 -0.05 3.99
C VAL A 16 -0.77 0.65 5.32
N THR A 17 -1.87 0.31 6.00
CA THR A 17 -2.17 0.92 7.29
C THR A 17 -1.09 0.60 8.32
N GLU A 18 -0.63 -0.65 8.35
CA GLU A 18 0.41 -1.05 9.27
C GLU A 18 1.72 -0.35 8.97
N ALA A 19 2.05 -0.22 7.70
CA ALA A 19 3.28 0.47 7.31
C ALA A 19 3.25 1.93 7.74
N LYS A 20 2.09 2.56 7.60
CA LYS A 20 1.93 3.94 8.02
C LYS A 20 2.09 4.08 9.52
N GLU A 21 1.46 3.17 10.27
CA GLU A 21 1.55 3.23 11.72
C GLU A 21 2.97 3.01 12.20
N LEU A 22 3.68 2.09 11.57
CA LEU A 22 5.07 1.85 11.93
C LEU A 22 5.92 3.07 11.67
N TYR A 23 5.69 3.74 10.56
CA TYR A 23 6.45 4.93 10.23
C TYR A 23 6.18 6.03 11.25
N GLU A 24 4.93 6.25 11.61
CA GLU A 24 4.57 7.27 12.58
C GLU A 24 5.14 6.96 13.95
N LEU A 25 5.09 5.70 14.34
CA LEU A 25 5.65 5.30 15.61
C LEU A 25 7.15 5.50 15.65
N ALA A 26 7.82 5.20 14.54
CA ALA A 26 9.25 5.39 14.44
C ALA A 26 9.62 6.86 14.54
N CYS A 27 8.82 7.74 13.93
CA CYS A 27 9.06 9.16 14.05
C CYS A 27 8.94 9.62 15.49
N ASP A 28 7.95 9.10 16.21
CA ASP A 28 7.77 9.46 17.61
C ASP A 28 8.92 8.99 18.47
N LYS A 29 9.46 7.83 18.17
CA LYS A 29 10.53 7.26 18.96
C LYS A 29 11.90 7.80 18.61
N GLY A 30 11.99 8.55 17.52
CA GLY A 30 13.25 9.16 17.13
C GLY A 30 14.27 8.18 16.61
N VAL A 31 13.82 7.20 15.83
CA VAL A 31 14.75 6.24 15.24
C VAL A 31 15.66 6.92 14.24
N PRO A 32 16.80 6.33 13.91
CA PRO A 32 17.73 6.91 12.96
C PRO A 32 17.10 7.18 11.60
N GLU A 33 17.63 8.19 10.94
CA GLU A 33 17.10 8.61 9.65
C GLU A 33 17.06 7.50 8.62
N LYS A 34 18.05 6.63 8.63
CA LYS A 34 18.10 5.52 7.70
C LYS A 34 16.91 4.60 7.88
N GLU A 35 16.53 4.38 9.12
CA GLU A 35 15.38 3.54 9.40
C GLU A 35 14.09 4.22 8.95
N LEU A 36 14.01 5.52 9.15
CA LEU A 36 12.85 6.27 8.71
C LEU A 36 12.69 6.21 7.21
N GLU A 37 13.79 6.36 6.48
CA GLU A 37 13.75 6.28 5.03
C GLU A 37 13.26 4.93 4.56
N ARG A 38 13.72 3.90 5.22
CA ARG A 38 13.35 2.55 4.87
C ARG A 38 11.86 2.32 5.09
N LEU A 39 11.34 2.78 6.22
CA LEU A 39 9.93 2.64 6.54
C LEU A 39 9.07 3.46 5.61
N GLU A 40 9.54 4.65 5.28
CA GLU A 40 8.82 5.51 4.37
C GLU A 40 8.71 4.89 2.99
N LYS A 41 9.82 4.34 2.50
CA LYS A 41 9.84 3.70 1.21
C LYS A 41 8.88 2.51 1.19
N ASN A 42 8.89 1.74 2.26
CA ASN A 42 8.02 0.59 2.39
C ASN A 42 6.55 1.02 2.33
N TYR A 43 6.23 2.10 3.01
CA TYR A 43 4.88 2.62 3.02
C TYR A 43 4.45 3.06 1.62
N TYR A 44 5.30 3.80 0.93
CA TYR A 44 4.96 4.27 -0.41
C TYR A 44 4.83 3.13 -1.40
N GLU A 45 5.66 2.11 -1.28
CA GLU A 45 5.55 0.95 -2.16
C GLU A 45 4.26 0.19 -1.93
N SER A 46 3.87 0.06 -0.67
CA SER A 46 2.61 -0.58 -0.33
C SER A 46 1.42 0.20 -0.86
N LEU A 47 1.49 1.51 -0.73
CA LEU A 47 0.43 2.37 -1.21
C LEU A 47 0.29 2.30 -2.72
N LYS A 48 1.41 2.26 -3.41
CA LYS A 48 1.41 2.14 -4.85
C LYS A 48 0.80 0.82 -5.29
N LEU A 49 1.14 -0.24 -4.60
CA LEU A 49 0.59 -1.54 -4.89
C LEU A 49 -0.92 -1.55 -4.70
N LEU A 50 -1.39 -0.96 -3.63
CA LEU A 50 -2.82 -0.88 -3.37
C LEU A 50 -3.53 -0.16 -4.50
N ARG A 51 -2.98 0.93 -4.98
CA ARG A 51 -3.58 1.67 -6.07
C ARG A 51 -3.66 0.85 -7.35
N ILE A 52 -2.61 0.09 -7.62
CA ILE A 52 -2.59 -0.75 -8.80
C ILE A 52 -3.72 -1.77 -8.74
N TYR A 53 -3.88 -2.43 -7.61
CA TYR A 53 -4.92 -3.43 -7.48
C TYR A 53 -6.31 -2.84 -7.49
N GLU A 54 -6.48 -1.68 -6.90
CA GLU A 54 -7.76 -1.01 -6.94
C GLU A 54 -8.15 -0.64 -8.36
N ASN A 55 -7.20 -0.17 -9.13
CA ASN A 55 -7.44 0.19 -10.51
C ASN A 55 -7.78 -1.02 -11.34
N LEU A 56 -7.08 -2.11 -11.12
CA LEU A 56 -7.36 -3.34 -11.85
C LEU A 56 -8.78 -3.82 -11.58
N GLY A 57 -9.25 -3.63 -10.38
CA GLY A 57 -10.59 -4.05 -10.04
C GLY A 57 -11.67 -3.16 -10.60
N LYS A 58 -11.33 -1.92 -10.93
CA LYS A 58 -12.32 -0.97 -11.40
C LYS A 58 -12.38 -0.72 -12.87
N THR A 59 -11.38 -1.14 -13.59
CA THR A 59 -11.20 -0.67 -14.93
C THR A 59 -11.71 -1.50 -16.07
N PRO A 60 -12.30 -2.64 -15.87
CA PRO A 60 -12.66 -3.43 -17.06
C PRO A 60 -13.53 -2.68 -18.03
N LYS A 61 -14.42 -1.87 -17.56
CA LYS A 61 -15.28 -1.21 -18.46
C LYS A 61 -14.64 -0.14 -19.28
N LYS A 62 -13.63 0.49 -18.75
CA LYS A 62 -12.98 1.48 -19.51
C LYS A 62 -12.26 0.94 -20.69
N LEU A 63 -11.77 -0.25 -20.58
CA LEU A 63 -11.02 -0.85 -21.65
C LEU A 63 -11.86 -1.22 -22.83
N THR A 64 -13.13 -1.34 -22.64
CA THR A 64 -13.99 -1.74 -23.73
C THR A 64 -14.30 -0.62 -24.69
N ASP A 65 -13.97 0.55 -24.37
CA ASP A 65 -14.22 1.65 -25.27
C ASP A 65 -13.20 1.80 -26.39
#